data_01ab95b9c9453994e6ad3fc2a2fc4541
#
_entry.id   01ab95b9c9453994e6ad3fc2a2fc4541
#
_cell.length_a   1.000
_cell.length_b   1.000
_cell.length_c   1.000
_cell.angle_alpha   90.00
_cell.angle_beta   90.00
_cell.angle_gamma   90.00
#
_symmetry.space_group_name_H-M   'P 1'
#
loop_
_entity.id
_entity.type
_entity.pdbx_description
1 polymer ?
#
loop_
_entity_poly.entity_id
_entity_poly.type
_entity_poly.pdbx_seq_one_letter_code
_entity_poly.pdbx_strand_id
1 'polypeptide(L)'
;MTEPTPNTGDPRRAFQFLDLNDRGEKPRDTGRTEIRGPYYSVMGPNYLEDVLSTMGHYVDGLKFAGGSFSLMPEEAVQSLLDLAHDHDVLVSTGGFMEYVLTQGEDAVKQYVDECARLGFDVVEISAGFITLPTEDWLRLIDTVQEAGLKAKPEVGIQFGAGGGATTTEELEQIGQQDPAQAIAQARRFLEAGVHEVMIESEGITENVPEMRTEIPAQMIDELGQENLMFEAADPHVFSWYVQNYGPDVNLFVDHSQIVQLECLRSGIWGTHDLFGRVQTYDG
;
A
#
# COMPACT_ATOMS: atom_id res chain seq x y z
N MET A 1 -11.44 22.67 33.96
CA MET A 1 -10.68 22.48 32.73
C MET A 1 -9.56 21.52 33.09
N THR A 2 -9.73 20.26 32.77
CA THR A 2 -8.69 19.22 32.93
C THR A 2 -7.73 19.39 31.76
N GLU A 3 -6.46 19.64 32.05
CA GLU A 3 -5.41 19.60 31.01
C GLU A 3 -5.46 18.24 30.31
N PRO A 4 -5.41 18.19 29.00
CA PRO A 4 -5.31 16.90 28.28
C PRO A 4 -4.02 16.21 28.74
N THR A 5 -4.14 14.95 29.12
CA THR A 5 -2.99 14.09 29.45
C THR A 5 -2.12 14.00 28.19
N PRO A 6 -0.81 14.31 28.26
CA PRO A 6 0.03 14.20 27.07
C PRO A 6 0.11 12.72 26.67
N ASN A 7 -0.30 12.44 25.43
CA ASN A 7 -0.13 11.16 24.80
C ASN A 7 1.38 10.85 24.70
N THR A 8 1.84 9.77 25.32
CA THR A 8 3.26 9.48 25.53
C THR A 8 3.94 8.79 24.33
N GLY A 9 3.23 8.64 23.20
CA GLY A 9 3.73 7.98 21.99
C GLY A 9 3.93 8.88 20.76
N ASP A 10 3.28 10.04 20.70
CA ASP A 10 3.38 10.95 19.56
C ASP A 10 4.54 11.94 19.73
N PRO A 11 5.48 12.04 18.77
CA PRO A 11 6.50 13.08 18.80
C PRO A 11 5.81 14.45 18.84
N ARG A 12 6.19 15.28 19.81
CA ARG A 12 5.56 16.59 20.02
C ARG A 12 5.65 17.43 18.76
N ARG A 13 4.52 17.61 18.07
CA ARG A 13 4.44 18.51 16.90
C ARG A 13 4.90 19.92 17.27
N ALA A 14 5.58 20.60 16.35
CA ALA A 14 5.66 22.04 16.41
C ALA A 14 4.24 22.63 16.28
N PHE A 15 3.98 23.77 16.88
CA PHE A 15 2.68 24.43 16.83
C PHE A 15 1.50 23.59 17.40
N GLN A 16 1.71 22.95 18.54
CA GLN A 16 0.69 22.11 19.22
C GLN A 16 -0.63 22.84 19.54
N PHE A 17 -0.65 24.15 19.50
CA PHE A 17 -1.84 24.96 19.73
C PHE A 17 -2.82 24.99 18.54
N LEU A 18 -2.44 24.38 17.41
CA LEU A 18 -3.30 24.25 16.24
C LEU A 18 -4.08 22.94 16.32
N ASP A 19 -5.40 23.05 16.19
CA ASP A 19 -6.26 21.88 16.05
C ASP A 19 -6.12 21.33 14.63
N LEU A 20 -5.80 20.03 14.54
CA LEU A 20 -5.73 19.27 13.30
C LEU A 20 -6.64 18.06 13.42
N ASN A 21 -7.07 17.50 12.29
CA ASN A 21 -7.72 16.19 12.31
C ASN A 21 -6.78 15.19 12.99
N ASP A 22 -7.33 14.38 13.88
CA ASP A 22 -6.55 13.36 14.58
C ASP A 22 -6.17 12.23 13.65
N ARG A 23 -4.98 11.68 13.87
CA ARG A 23 -4.47 10.50 13.18
C ARG A 23 -4.23 9.42 14.24
N GLY A 24 -4.91 8.31 14.13
CA GLY A 24 -4.76 7.20 15.08
C GLY A 24 -3.29 6.82 15.31
N GLU A 25 -2.99 6.30 16.50
CA GLU A 25 -1.66 5.80 16.85
C GLU A 25 -1.32 4.52 16.11
N LYS A 26 -0.03 4.25 15.93
CA LYS A 26 0.44 2.97 15.38
C LYS A 26 0.35 1.85 16.45
N PRO A 27 0.06 0.62 16.06
CA PRO A 27 -0.34 0.19 14.72
C PRO A 27 -1.78 0.61 14.39
N ARG A 28 -1.99 1.14 13.18
CA ARG A 28 -3.30 1.62 12.72
C ARG A 28 -4.11 0.50 12.08
N ASP A 29 -5.40 0.49 12.36
CA ASP A 29 -6.36 -0.39 11.67
C ASP A 29 -6.86 0.24 10.37
N THR A 30 -6.99 1.58 10.33
CA THR A 30 -7.43 2.37 9.17
C THR A 30 -6.54 3.59 8.97
N GLY A 31 -6.62 4.20 7.80
CA GLY A 31 -5.78 5.36 7.47
C GLY A 31 -4.31 5.01 7.32
N ARG A 32 -3.98 3.76 7.07
CA ARG A 32 -2.59 3.33 6.88
C ARG A 32 -1.99 3.99 5.66
N THR A 33 -0.71 4.32 5.78
CA THR A 33 0.10 4.84 4.68
C THR A 33 1.29 3.92 4.46
N GLU A 34 1.33 3.27 3.31
CA GLU A 34 2.50 2.58 2.80
C GLU A 34 3.24 3.50 1.83
N ILE A 35 4.55 3.64 1.99
CA ILE A 35 5.36 4.45 1.08
C ILE A 35 6.21 3.59 0.17
N ARG A 36 6.41 4.07 -1.08
CA ARG A 36 7.33 3.44 -2.02
C ARG A 36 8.78 3.66 -1.58
N GLY A 37 9.51 2.57 -1.40
CA GLY A 37 10.92 2.54 -1.09
C GLY A 37 11.81 2.68 -2.34
N PRO A 38 12.96 1.98 -2.38
CA PRO A 38 13.91 2.07 -3.49
C PRO A 38 13.32 1.46 -4.78
N TYR A 39 12.95 2.30 -5.74
CA TYR A 39 12.46 1.88 -7.05
C TYR A 39 12.82 2.89 -8.15
N TYR A 40 12.21 4.09 -8.14
CA TYR A 40 12.53 5.14 -9.12
C TYR A 40 13.87 5.82 -8.86
N SER A 41 14.34 5.74 -7.63
CA SER A 41 15.63 6.30 -7.21
C SER A 41 16.30 5.38 -6.20
N VAL A 42 17.60 5.56 -6.02
CA VAL A 42 18.34 4.91 -4.94
C VAL A 42 17.82 5.46 -3.60
N MET A 43 17.57 4.55 -2.66
CA MET A 43 17.27 4.91 -1.26
C MET A 43 18.28 4.19 -0.37
N GLY A 44 19.13 4.96 0.27
CA GLY A 44 20.05 4.47 1.30
C GLY A 44 19.53 4.79 2.71
N PRO A 45 20.17 4.24 3.77
CA PRO A 45 19.70 4.43 5.13
C PRO A 45 19.64 5.90 5.57
N ASN A 46 20.56 6.75 5.15
CA ASN A 46 20.51 8.18 5.49
C ASN A 46 19.29 8.88 4.92
N TYR A 47 18.91 8.55 3.68
CA TYR A 47 17.71 9.15 3.07
C TYR A 47 16.42 8.62 3.70
N LEU A 48 16.35 7.32 3.99
CA LEU A 48 15.22 6.75 4.70
C LEU A 48 15.10 7.34 6.11
N GLU A 49 16.23 7.54 6.83
CA GLU A 49 16.24 8.21 8.12
C GLU A 49 15.71 9.65 8.03
N ASP A 50 16.08 10.43 7.00
CA ASP A 50 15.56 11.78 6.78
C ASP A 50 14.02 11.77 6.64
N VAL A 51 13.46 10.76 5.98
CA VAL A 51 12.01 10.58 5.85
C VAL A 51 11.37 10.16 7.18
N LEU A 52 11.88 9.11 7.80
CA LEU A 52 11.25 8.49 8.97
C LEU A 52 11.43 9.30 10.26
N SER A 53 12.56 9.98 10.46
CA SER A 53 12.75 10.88 11.61
C SER A 53 11.82 12.08 11.59
N THR A 54 11.32 12.49 10.42
CA THR A 54 10.41 13.65 10.27
C THR A 54 8.95 13.26 10.11
N MET A 55 8.65 12.21 9.35
CA MET A 55 7.29 11.81 8.99
C MET A 55 6.95 10.35 9.35
N GLY A 56 7.87 9.61 9.98
CA GLY A 56 7.72 8.18 10.24
C GLY A 56 6.49 7.83 11.10
N HIS A 57 6.04 8.74 11.98
CA HIS A 57 4.81 8.53 12.75
C HIS A 57 3.53 8.47 11.89
N TYR A 58 3.60 8.91 10.64
CA TYR A 58 2.51 8.79 9.66
C TYR A 58 2.70 7.62 8.67
N VAL A 59 3.86 6.97 8.68
CA VAL A 59 4.19 5.86 7.77
C VAL A 59 3.96 4.53 8.48
N ASP A 60 3.13 3.67 7.92
CA ASP A 60 2.81 2.34 8.46
C ASP A 60 3.55 1.22 7.73
N GLY A 61 3.91 1.43 6.45
CA GLY A 61 4.58 0.46 5.62
C GLY A 61 5.62 1.08 4.68
N LEU A 62 6.66 0.31 4.36
CA LEU A 62 7.68 0.60 3.35
C LEU A 62 7.68 -0.52 2.32
N LYS A 63 7.31 -0.24 1.06
CA LYS A 63 7.29 -1.22 -0.03
C LYS A 63 8.58 -1.15 -0.85
N PHE A 64 9.31 -2.24 -0.92
CA PHE A 64 10.40 -2.42 -1.89
C PHE A 64 9.81 -2.83 -3.24
N ALA A 65 9.47 -1.86 -4.08
CA ALA A 65 8.79 -2.11 -5.33
C ALA A 65 9.69 -2.83 -6.36
N GLY A 66 9.07 -3.60 -7.25
CA GLY A 66 9.69 -4.21 -8.43
C GLY A 66 10.84 -5.17 -8.16
N GLY A 67 10.94 -5.74 -6.96
CA GLY A 67 12.04 -6.64 -6.60
C GLY A 67 13.41 -5.96 -6.49
N SER A 68 13.45 -4.65 -6.28
CA SER A 68 14.69 -3.84 -6.21
C SER A 68 15.70 -4.37 -5.20
N PHE A 69 15.22 -4.96 -4.09
CA PHE A 69 16.07 -5.57 -3.06
C PHE A 69 16.94 -6.73 -3.59
N SER A 70 16.49 -7.44 -4.63
CA SER A 70 17.27 -8.54 -5.24
C SER A 70 18.55 -8.07 -5.96
N LEU A 71 18.66 -6.78 -6.23
CA LEU A 71 19.83 -6.15 -6.86
C LEU A 71 20.75 -5.48 -5.84
N MET A 72 20.35 -5.40 -4.58
CA MET A 72 21.08 -4.69 -3.52
C MET A 72 22.01 -5.65 -2.77
N PRO A 73 23.13 -5.17 -2.22
CA PRO A 73 23.88 -5.93 -1.23
C PRO A 73 23.00 -6.29 -0.02
N GLU A 74 23.13 -7.50 0.51
CA GLU A 74 22.35 -7.97 1.66
C GLU A 74 22.41 -7.00 2.85
N GLU A 75 23.62 -6.51 3.18
CA GLU A 75 23.83 -5.55 4.27
C GLU A 75 23.06 -4.24 4.05
N ALA A 76 22.87 -3.81 2.81
CA ALA A 76 22.09 -2.61 2.49
C ALA A 76 20.59 -2.86 2.68
N VAL A 77 20.09 -4.03 2.27
CA VAL A 77 18.71 -4.43 2.52
C VAL A 77 18.44 -4.49 4.02
N GLN A 78 19.31 -5.19 4.77
CA GLN A 78 19.17 -5.33 6.22
C GLN A 78 19.17 -3.98 6.93
N SER A 79 20.04 -3.05 6.54
CA SER A 79 20.09 -1.71 7.14
C SER A 79 18.81 -0.90 6.92
N LEU A 80 18.13 -1.10 5.79
CA LEU A 80 16.84 -0.43 5.52
C LEU A 80 15.69 -1.08 6.29
N LEU A 81 15.71 -2.42 6.43
CA LEU A 81 14.74 -3.16 7.23
C LEU A 81 14.83 -2.77 8.71
N ASP A 82 16.04 -2.82 9.28
CA ASP A 82 16.28 -2.47 10.68
C ASP A 82 15.82 -1.02 10.97
N LEU A 83 16.16 -0.09 10.08
CA LEU A 83 15.77 1.30 10.22
C LEU A 83 14.25 1.51 10.14
N ALA A 84 13.56 0.81 9.25
CA ALA A 84 12.11 0.86 9.17
C ALA A 84 11.47 0.33 10.47
N HIS A 85 11.97 -0.78 10.99
CA HIS A 85 11.51 -1.37 12.24
C HIS A 85 11.77 -0.47 13.47
N ASP A 86 12.89 0.24 13.51
CA ASP A 86 13.19 1.23 14.57
C ASP A 86 12.15 2.36 14.64
N HIS A 87 11.41 2.57 13.55
CA HIS A 87 10.31 3.52 13.43
C HIS A 87 8.91 2.89 13.45
N ASP A 88 8.77 1.61 13.84
CA ASP A 88 7.50 0.86 13.81
C ASP A 88 6.85 0.87 12.41
N VAL A 89 7.65 0.67 11.33
CA VAL A 89 7.21 0.60 9.94
C VAL A 89 7.39 -0.82 9.44
N LEU A 90 6.30 -1.45 8.97
CA LEU A 90 6.35 -2.78 8.35
C LEU A 90 7.00 -2.71 6.96
N VAL A 91 7.74 -3.74 6.59
CA VAL A 91 8.41 -3.77 5.29
C VAL A 91 7.83 -4.84 4.37
N SER A 92 7.44 -4.42 3.17
CA SER A 92 6.83 -5.24 2.13
C SER A 92 7.77 -5.45 0.94
N THR A 93 7.70 -6.64 0.34
CA THR A 93 8.50 -7.00 -0.85
C THR A 93 8.01 -6.34 -2.15
N GLY A 94 6.79 -5.81 -2.18
CA GLY A 94 6.15 -5.43 -3.44
C GLY A 94 5.94 -6.62 -4.39
N GLY A 95 5.48 -6.35 -5.59
CA GLY A 95 5.04 -7.32 -6.57
C GLY A 95 6.15 -8.14 -7.25
N PHE A 96 7.02 -8.80 -6.50
CA PHE A 96 8.11 -9.61 -7.07
C PHE A 96 7.79 -11.11 -7.20
N MET A 97 6.74 -11.57 -6.52
CA MET A 97 6.33 -12.97 -6.51
C MET A 97 6.07 -13.53 -7.92
N GLU A 98 5.50 -12.75 -8.81
CA GLU A 98 5.22 -13.19 -10.18
C GLU A 98 6.49 -13.53 -10.98
N TYR A 99 7.59 -12.79 -10.78
CA TYR A 99 8.88 -13.16 -11.36
C TYR A 99 9.40 -14.46 -10.75
N VAL A 100 9.29 -14.62 -9.44
CA VAL A 100 9.75 -15.82 -8.72
C VAL A 100 8.97 -17.06 -9.17
N LEU A 101 7.67 -16.93 -9.40
CA LEU A 101 6.82 -18.00 -9.95
C LEU A 101 7.33 -18.55 -11.29
N THR A 102 7.94 -17.71 -12.12
CA THR A 102 8.53 -18.16 -13.40
C THR A 102 9.75 -19.06 -13.20
N GLN A 103 10.34 -19.08 -12.01
CA GLN A 103 11.51 -19.90 -11.66
C GLN A 103 11.12 -21.27 -11.07
N GLY A 104 9.82 -21.48 -10.81
CA GLY A 104 9.28 -22.74 -10.30
C GLY A 104 9.03 -22.80 -8.79
N GLU A 105 8.41 -23.87 -8.34
CA GLU A 105 7.93 -24.05 -6.97
C GLU A 105 9.06 -23.97 -5.91
N ASP A 106 10.21 -24.59 -6.18
CA ASP A 106 11.36 -24.55 -5.27
C ASP A 106 11.88 -23.11 -5.06
N ALA A 107 11.82 -22.28 -6.10
CA ALA A 107 12.22 -20.89 -6.02
C ALA A 107 11.24 -20.07 -5.17
N VAL A 108 9.94 -20.34 -5.28
CA VAL A 108 8.91 -19.69 -4.44
C VAL A 108 9.16 -19.97 -2.97
N LYS A 109 9.39 -21.23 -2.62
CA LYS A 109 9.67 -21.61 -1.23
C LYS A 109 10.95 -20.93 -0.71
N GLN A 110 12.04 -21.01 -1.48
CA GLN A 110 13.30 -20.35 -1.11
C GLN A 110 13.13 -18.84 -0.96
N TYR A 111 12.33 -18.21 -1.80
CA TYR A 111 12.04 -16.78 -1.74
C TYR A 111 11.30 -16.40 -0.45
N VAL A 112 10.25 -17.14 -0.09
CA VAL A 112 9.49 -16.90 1.14
C VAL A 112 10.36 -17.13 2.39
N ASP A 113 11.15 -18.22 2.42
CA ASP A 113 12.11 -18.50 3.50
C ASP A 113 13.16 -17.38 3.64
N GLU A 114 13.63 -16.84 2.52
CA GLU A 114 14.62 -15.74 2.49
C GLU A 114 14.02 -14.42 2.94
N CYS A 115 12.76 -14.10 2.56
CA CYS A 115 12.05 -12.95 3.08
C CYS A 115 11.93 -12.99 4.60
N ALA A 116 11.56 -14.13 5.15
CA ALA A 116 11.49 -14.33 6.60
C ALA A 116 12.88 -14.20 7.27
N ARG A 117 13.93 -14.78 6.66
CA ARG A 117 15.30 -14.69 7.17
C ARG A 117 15.82 -13.26 7.22
N LEU A 118 15.54 -12.46 6.19
CA LEU A 118 15.96 -11.06 6.11
C LEU A 118 15.15 -10.14 7.03
N GLY A 119 13.95 -10.56 7.45
CA GLY A 119 13.10 -9.79 8.34
C GLY A 119 12.06 -8.94 7.62
N PHE A 120 11.66 -9.29 6.39
CA PHE A 120 10.46 -8.72 5.81
C PHE A 120 9.22 -9.11 6.63
N ASP A 121 8.24 -8.22 6.71
CA ASP A 121 6.98 -8.47 7.42
C ASP A 121 5.88 -8.94 6.49
N VAL A 122 5.88 -8.44 5.25
CA VAL A 122 4.82 -8.61 4.28
C VAL A 122 5.38 -9.12 2.97
N VAL A 123 4.82 -10.20 2.44
CA VAL A 123 5.05 -10.64 1.06
C VAL A 123 3.84 -10.27 0.22
N GLU A 124 4.04 -9.38 -0.73
CA GLU A 124 3.00 -9.05 -1.70
C GLU A 124 2.94 -10.14 -2.78
N ILE A 125 1.73 -10.60 -3.03
CA ILE A 125 1.46 -11.62 -4.04
C ILE A 125 0.73 -10.92 -5.18
N SER A 126 1.40 -10.77 -6.32
CA SER A 126 0.85 -10.16 -7.53
C SER A 126 0.94 -11.13 -8.70
N ALA A 127 0.11 -10.93 -9.71
CA ALA A 127 0.11 -11.66 -10.97
C ALA A 127 -0.34 -10.75 -12.14
N GLY A 128 0.12 -9.49 -12.15
CA GLY A 128 -0.21 -8.52 -13.19
C GLY A 128 0.24 -8.94 -14.59
N PHE A 129 1.39 -9.61 -14.68
CA PHE A 129 1.99 -10.05 -15.94
C PHE A 129 1.80 -11.53 -16.27
N ILE A 130 1.21 -12.32 -15.36
CA ILE A 130 0.95 -13.73 -15.53
C ILE A 130 -0.49 -14.07 -15.16
N THR A 131 -1.02 -15.15 -15.70
CA THR A 131 -2.32 -15.68 -15.27
C THR A 131 -2.11 -16.74 -14.20
N LEU A 132 -2.68 -16.53 -13.03
CA LEU A 132 -2.62 -17.44 -11.90
C LEU A 132 -4.04 -17.81 -11.46
N PRO A 133 -4.42 -19.10 -11.45
CA PRO A 133 -5.72 -19.53 -10.92
C PRO A 133 -5.91 -19.15 -9.45
N THR A 134 -7.13 -18.78 -9.06
CA THR A 134 -7.42 -18.35 -7.67
C THR A 134 -7.01 -19.38 -6.60
N GLU A 135 -7.13 -20.67 -6.91
CA GLU A 135 -6.68 -21.73 -5.99
C GLU A 135 -5.16 -21.72 -5.79
N ASP A 136 -4.38 -21.32 -6.80
CA ASP A 136 -2.93 -21.17 -6.69
C ASP A 136 -2.56 -19.94 -5.85
N TRP A 137 -3.33 -18.85 -5.98
CA TRP A 137 -3.22 -17.69 -5.10
C TRP A 137 -3.42 -18.08 -3.64
N LEU A 138 -4.45 -18.85 -3.33
CA LEU A 138 -4.73 -19.28 -1.96
C LEU A 138 -3.60 -20.16 -1.41
N ARG A 139 -3.02 -21.05 -2.23
CA ARG A 139 -1.83 -21.83 -1.81
C ARG A 139 -0.60 -20.96 -1.54
N LEU A 140 -0.41 -19.87 -2.31
CA LEU A 140 0.67 -18.92 -2.05
C LEU A 140 0.43 -18.14 -0.76
N ILE A 141 -0.81 -17.72 -0.51
CA ILE A 141 -1.20 -17.07 0.75
C ILE A 141 -0.88 -18.01 1.94
N ASP A 142 -1.31 -19.25 1.87
CA ASP A 142 -1.00 -20.25 2.90
C ASP A 142 0.52 -20.42 3.11
N THR A 143 1.28 -20.53 2.01
CA THR A 143 2.75 -20.66 2.05
C THR A 143 3.43 -19.50 2.77
N VAL A 144 2.98 -18.27 2.48
CA VAL A 144 3.51 -17.04 3.11
C VAL A 144 3.15 -17.01 4.59
N GLN A 145 1.89 -17.30 4.93
CA GLN A 145 1.41 -17.30 6.32
C GLN A 145 2.06 -18.41 7.17
N GLU A 146 2.28 -19.60 6.61
CA GLU A 146 3.00 -20.70 7.28
C GLU A 146 4.45 -20.35 7.62
N ALA A 147 5.08 -19.45 6.84
CA ALA A 147 6.41 -18.92 7.13
C ALA A 147 6.39 -17.80 8.21
N GLY A 148 5.23 -17.45 8.74
CA GLY A 148 5.08 -16.41 9.77
C GLY A 148 5.02 -14.99 9.21
N LEU A 149 4.89 -14.83 7.89
CA LEU A 149 4.79 -13.55 7.20
C LEU A 149 3.33 -13.18 6.92
N LYS A 150 3.07 -11.90 6.73
CA LYS A 150 1.76 -11.43 6.26
C LYS A 150 1.68 -11.54 4.75
N ALA A 151 0.65 -12.20 4.24
CA ALA A 151 0.36 -12.20 2.81
C ALA A 151 -0.47 -10.96 2.44
N LYS A 152 -0.04 -10.23 1.42
CA LYS A 152 -0.78 -9.09 0.85
C LYS A 152 -0.99 -9.34 -0.65
N PRO A 153 -2.12 -9.98 -1.04
CA PRO A 153 -2.45 -10.17 -2.44
C PRO A 153 -2.81 -8.82 -3.08
N GLU A 154 -2.42 -8.66 -4.35
CA GLU A 154 -2.74 -7.50 -5.18
C GLU A 154 -3.70 -7.91 -6.28
N VAL A 155 -4.82 -7.21 -6.41
CA VAL A 155 -5.83 -7.45 -7.44
C VAL A 155 -6.10 -6.18 -8.24
N GLY A 156 -6.46 -6.35 -9.50
CA GLY A 156 -6.81 -5.25 -10.39
C GLY A 156 -7.76 -5.70 -11.49
N ILE A 157 -8.32 -4.74 -12.22
CA ILE A 157 -9.24 -5.03 -13.32
C ILE A 157 -8.54 -5.49 -14.60
N GLN A 158 -7.23 -5.21 -14.70
CA GLN A 158 -6.39 -5.60 -15.84
C GLN A 158 -5.45 -6.77 -15.52
N PHE A 159 -5.60 -7.37 -14.36
CA PHE A 159 -4.76 -8.45 -13.88
C PHE A 159 -4.85 -9.69 -14.77
N GLY A 160 -3.70 -10.29 -15.09
CA GLY A 160 -3.59 -11.42 -16.00
C GLY A 160 -3.74 -11.07 -17.48
N ALA A 161 -3.85 -9.80 -17.80
CA ALA A 161 -4.08 -9.34 -19.19
C ALA A 161 -2.82 -8.85 -19.90
N GLY A 162 -1.64 -9.08 -19.33
CA GLY A 162 -0.38 -8.82 -20.03
C GLY A 162 0.33 -7.53 -19.68
N GLY A 163 0.02 -6.93 -18.53
CA GLY A 163 0.77 -5.77 -18.03
C GLY A 163 0.89 -4.65 -19.07
N GLY A 164 1.72 -3.67 -18.85
CA GLY A 164 1.88 -2.47 -19.67
C GLY A 164 2.09 -2.60 -21.20
N ALA A 165 1.82 -3.77 -21.77
CA ALA A 165 1.82 -3.99 -23.22
C ALA A 165 0.43 -3.87 -23.87
N THR A 166 -0.64 -3.86 -23.06
CA THR A 166 -2.01 -3.79 -23.55
C THR A 166 -2.62 -2.42 -23.18
N THR A 167 -3.18 -1.74 -24.16
CA THR A 167 -3.83 -0.44 -23.91
C THR A 167 -5.20 -0.64 -23.23
N THR A 168 -5.65 0.37 -22.50
CA THR A 168 -7.00 0.39 -21.92
C THR A 168 -8.09 0.11 -22.96
N GLU A 169 -7.95 0.65 -24.18
CA GLU A 169 -8.89 0.44 -25.27
C GLU A 169 -8.93 -1.01 -25.76
N GLU A 170 -7.77 -1.70 -25.78
CA GLU A 170 -7.70 -3.12 -26.12
C GLU A 170 -8.36 -3.98 -25.04
N LEU A 171 -8.17 -3.65 -23.78
CA LEU A 171 -8.78 -4.34 -22.65
C LEU A 171 -10.30 -4.11 -22.59
N GLU A 172 -10.78 -2.91 -22.92
CA GLU A 172 -12.21 -2.62 -23.07
C GLU A 172 -12.85 -3.51 -24.13
N GLN A 173 -12.16 -3.70 -25.27
CA GLN A 173 -12.65 -4.54 -26.36
C GLN A 173 -12.76 -6.01 -25.97
N ILE A 174 -11.92 -6.50 -25.08
CA ILE A 174 -11.97 -7.90 -24.61
C ILE A 174 -12.84 -8.08 -23.34
N GLY A 175 -13.46 -7.01 -22.84
CA GLY A 175 -14.39 -7.08 -21.70
C GLY A 175 -13.76 -7.40 -20.35
N GLN A 176 -12.46 -7.15 -20.18
CA GLN A 176 -11.72 -7.47 -18.95
C GLN A 176 -11.69 -6.31 -17.92
N GLN A 177 -12.58 -5.34 -18.04
CA GLN A 177 -12.62 -4.18 -17.12
C GLN A 177 -13.74 -4.24 -16.09
N ASP A 178 -14.37 -5.39 -15.93
CA ASP A 178 -15.40 -5.61 -14.92
C ASP A 178 -14.73 -5.89 -13.56
N PRO A 179 -15.00 -5.10 -12.51
CA PRO A 179 -14.43 -5.32 -11.18
C PRO A 179 -14.99 -6.56 -10.47
N ALA A 180 -16.06 -7.16 -10.96
CA ALA A 180 -16.72 -8.29 -10.29
C ALA A 180 -15.79 -9.48 -10.04
N GLN A 181 -14.88 -9.78 -10.99
CA GLN A 181 -13.90 -10.84 -10.82
C GLN A 181 -12.86 -10.49 -9.74
N ALA A 182 -12.33 -9.28 -9.76
CA ALA A 182 -11.37 -8.80 -8.76
C ALA A 182 -12.00 -8.78 -7.36
N ILE A 183 -13.23 -8.32 -7.24
CA ILE A 183 -14.01 -8.32 -5.98
C ILE A 183 -14.23 -9.74 -5.46
N ALA A 184 -14.66 -10.66 -6.32
CA ALA A 184 -14.88 -12.06 -5.92
C ALA A 184 -13.57 -12.73 -5.47
N GLN A 185 -12.47 -12.42 -6.13
CA GLN A 185 -11.14 -12.92 -5.78
C GLN A 185 -10.65 -12.33 -4.45
N ALA A 186 -10.74 -10.99 -4.28
CA ALA A 186 -10.38 -10.30 -3.05
C ALA A 186 -11.17 -10.83 -1.85
N ARG A 187 -12.47 -11.07 -2.01
CA ARG A 187 -13.31 -11.66 -0.95
C ARG A 187 -12.77 -13.03 -0.49
N ARG A 188 -12.37 -13.90 -1.41
CA ARG A 188 -11.77 -15.19 -1.07
C ARG A 188 -10.44 -15.05 -0.34
N PHE A 189 -9.64 -14.04 -0.68
CA PHE A 189 -8.38 -13.76 0.02
C PHE A 189 -8.63 -13.28 1.44
N LEU A 190 -9.60 -12.39 1.64
CA LEU A 190 -10.01 -11.95 2.98
C LEU A 190 -10.56 -13.12 3.82
N GLU A 191 -11.33 -14.03 3.23
CA GLU A 191 -11.78 -15.28 3.87
C GLU A 191 -10.62 -16.20 4.24
N ALA A 192 -9.49 -16.17 3.53
CA ALA A 192 -8.26 -16.87 3.85
C ALA A 192 -7.42 -16.18 4.95
N GLY A 193 -7.91 -15.06 5.51
CA GLY A 193 -7.31 -14.38 6.66
C GLY A 193 -6.15 -13.45 6.31
N VAL A 194 -6.08 -12.94 5.07
CA VAL A 194 -5.12 -11.87 4.76
C VAL A 194 -5.49 -10.59 5.49
N HIS A 195 -4.48 -9.82 5.85
CA HIS A 195 -4.66 -8.57 6.58
C HIS A 195 -5.31 -7.46 5.72
N GLU A 196 -4.90 -7.36 4.47
CA GLU A 196 -5.44 -6.39 3.49
C GLU A 196 -5.20 -6.90 2.06
N VAL A 197 -5.93 -6.32 1.12
CA VAL A 197 -5.76 -6.55 -0.32
C VAL A 197 -5.30 -5.24 -0.96
N MET A 198 -4.21 -5.29 -1.72
CA MET A 198 -3.75 -4.17 -2.54
C MET A 198 -4.62 -4.08 -3.80
N ILE A 199 -5.05 -2.88 -4.13
CA ILE A 199 -5.78 -2.57 -5.36
C ILE A 199 -4.83 -1.88 -6.32
N GLU A 200 -4.52 -2.58 -7.42
CA GLU A 200 -3.72 -2.06 -8.53
C GLU A 200 -4.40 -0.87 -9.19
N SER A 201 -3.63 0.16 -9.52
CA SER A 201 -4.12 1.41 -10.12
C SER A 201 -4.31 1.35 -11.64
N GLU A 202 -3.65 0.42 -12.32
CA GLU A 202 -3.66 0.28 -13.77
C GLU A 202 -5.08 0.08 -14.31
N GLY A 203 -5.49 0.91 -15.27
CA GLY A 203 -6.84 0.89 -15.84
C GLY A 203 -7.93 1.46 -14.93
N ILE A 204 -7.61 1.89 -13.71
CA ILE A 204 -8.53 2.54 -12.76
C ILE A 204 -8.19 4.02 -12.63
N THR A 205 -6.98 4.32 -12.14
CA THR A 205 -6.49 5.69 -11.94
C THR A 205 -5.26 6.01 -12.79
N GLU A 206 -4.57 4.98 -13.28
CA GLU A 206 -3.42 5.08 -14.16
C GLU A 206 -3.73 4.58 -15.57
N ASN A 207 -3.06 5.18 -16.57
CA ASN A 207 -3.20 4.85 -17.99
C ASN A 207 -4.64 4.88 -18.52
N VAL A 208 -5.46 5.73 -17.95
CA VAL A 208 -6.85 5.99 -18.34
C VAL A 208 -7.03 7.47 -18.71
N PRO A 209 -7.90 7.80 -19.68
CA PRO A 209 -8.21 9.18 -20.01
C PRO A 209 -8.84 9.97 -18.85
N GLU A 210 -9.67 9.29 -18.05
CA GLU A 210 -10.35 9.80 -16.85
C GLU A 210 -10.36 8.69 -15.80
N MET A 211 -10.23 9.08 -14.51
CA MET A 211 -10.31 8.13 -13.40
C MET A 211 -11.66 7.40 -13.39
N ARG A 212 -11.60 6.10 -13.27
CA ARG A 212 -12.79 5.23 -13.20
C ARG A 212 -13.24 5.08 -11.76
N THR A 213 -13.82 6.15 -11.24
CA THR A 213 -14.20 6.27 -9.82
C THR A 213 -15.26 5.27 -9.35
N GLU A 214 -16.02 4.71 -10.27
CA GLU A 214 -17.00 3.66 -10.00
C GLU A 214 -16.38 2.35 -9.53
N ILE A 215 -15.14 2.05 -9.95
CA ILE A 215 -14.44 0.80 -9.59
C ILE A 215 -14.07 0.78 -8.10
N PRO A 216 -13.26 1.73 -7.57
CA PRO A 216 -12.96 1.74 -6.14
C PRO A 216 -14.21 1.94 -5.28
N ALA A 217 -15.21 2.69 -5.75
CA ALA A 217 -16.47 2.82 -5.03
C ALA A 217 -17.17 1.47 -4.83
N GLN A 218 -17.26 0.66 -5.88
CA GLN A 218 -17.86 -0.68 -5.80
C GLN A 218 -17.00 -1.62 -4.92
N MET A 219 -15.66 -1.58 -5.03
CA MET A 219 -14.78 -2.39 -4.19
C MET A 219 -14.93 -2.06 -2.71
N ILE A 220 -15.00 -0.77 -2.37
CA ILE A 220 -15.19 -0.31 -0.98
C ILE A 220 -16.56 -0.76 -0.44
N ASP A 221 -17.62 -0.61 -1.24
CA ASP A 221 -18.98 -0.98 -0.83
C ASP A 221 -19.12 -2.49 -0.55
N GLU A 222 -18.43 -3.32 -1.33
CA GLU A 222 -18.55 -4.78 -1.23
C GLU A 222 -17.54 -5.43 -0.27
N LEU A 223 -16.39 -4.83 -0.03
CA LEU A 223 -15.27 -5.43 0.71
C LEU A 223 -14.93 -4.71 2.02
N GLY A 224 -15.38 -3.45 2.18
CA GLY A 224 -15.00 -2.59 3.30
C GLY A 224 -13.67 -1.87 3.05
N GLN A 225 -13.65 -0.57 3.35
CA GLN A 225 -12.48 0.30 3.15
C GLN A 225 -11.26 -0.15 3.97
N GLU A 226 -11.50 -0.65 5.18
CA GLU A 226 -10.48 -1.10 6.13
C GLU A 226 -9.65 -2.29 5.62
N ASN A 227 -10.22 -3.08 4.72
CA ASN A 227 -9.64 -4.29 4.16
C ASN A 227 -8.82 -4.04 2.88
N LEU A 228 -8.84 -2.81 2.36
CA LEU A 228 -8.25 -2.45 1.08
C LEU A 228 -7.15 -1.41 1.26
N MET A 229 -6.09 -1.52 0.46
CA MET A 229 -5.10 -0.48 0.26
C MET A 229 -5.07 -0.10 -1.21
N PHE A 230 -5.18 1.19 -1.51
CA PHE A 230 -5.22 1.66 -2.90
C PHE A 230 -3.88 2.24 -3.32
N GLU A 231 -3.39 1.83 -4.48
CA GLU A 231 -2.26 2.49 -5.10
C GLU A 231 -2.67 3.89 -5.57
N ALA A 232 -1.94 4.91 -5.09
CA ALA A 232 -2.31 6.31 -5.28
C ALA A 232 -1.08 7.22 -5.35
N ALA A 233 -0.09 6.84 -6.16
CA ALA A 233 1.19 7.57 -6.26
C ALA A 233 1.10 8.93 -6.99
N ASP A 234 -0.09 9.39 -7.35
CA ASP A 234 -0.31 10.71 -7.93
C ASP A 234 -1.14 11.59 -6.98
N PRO A 235 -0.76 12.86 -6.75
CA PRO A 235 -1.46 13.77 -5.84
C PRO A 235 -2.95 13.96 -6.12
N HIS A 236 -3.38 13.95 -7.38
CA HIS A 236 -4.80 14.08 -7.68
C HIS A 236 -5.58 12.81 -7.33
N VAL A 237 -4.94 11.64 -7.39
CA VAL A 237 -5.54 10.34 -7.04
C VAL A 237 -5.76 10.26 -5.53
N PHE A 238 -4.72 10.46 -4.72
CA PHE A 238 -4.92 10.38 -3.26
C PHE A 238 -5.81 11.51 -2.72
N SER A 239 -5.82 12.69 -3.36
CA SER A 239 -6.74 13.77 -3.01
C SER A 239 -8.20 13.36 -3.26
N TRP A 240 -8.46 12.67 -4.37
CA TRP A 240 -9.77 12.14 -4.66
C TRP A 240 -10.22 11.11 -3.63
N TYR A 241 -9.35 10.15 -3.26
CA TYR A 241 -9.66 9.17 -2.23
C TYR A 241 -9.99 9.82 -0.89
N VAL A 242 -9.15 10.73 -0.39
CA VAL A 242 -9.37 11.40 0.90
C VAL A 242 -10.62 12.29 0.86
N GLN A 243 -10.91 12.95 -0.26
CA GLN A 243 -12.10 13.78 -0.44
C GLN A 243 -13.39 12.98 -0.39
N ASN A 244 -13.40 11.77 -0.94
CA ASN A 244 -14.62 10.96 -1.08
C ASN A 244 -14.81 9.95 0.05
N TYR A 245 -13.73 9.46 0.66
CA TYR A 245 -13.76 8.39 1.67
C TYR A 245 -13.18 8.80 3.03
N GLY A 246 -12.74 10.05 3.16
CA GLY A 246 -12.19 10.56 4.41
C GLY A 246 -10.70 10.26 4.61
N PRO A 247 -10.12 10.76 5.72
CA PRO A 247 -8.71 10.59 6.02
C PRO A 247 -8.30 9.15 6.35
N ASP A 248 -9.26 8.28 6.63
CA ASP A 248 -9.04 6.89 7.08
C ASP A 248 -8.93 5.87 5.93
N VAL A 249 -8.92 6.31 4.67
CA VAL A 249 -8.64 5.43 3.53
C VAL A 249 -7.16 5.00 3.56
N ASN A 250 -6.90 3.70 3.35
CA ASN A 250 -5.53 3.18 3.31
C ASN A 250 -4.93 3.41 1.92
N LEU A 251 -3.72 3.99 1.87
CA LEU A 251 -3.10 4.43 0.62
C LEU A 251 -1.63 4.02 0.54
N PHE A 252 -1.25 3.53 -0.64
CA PHE A 252 0.14 3.39 -1.04
C PHE A 252 0.52 4.59 -1.91
N VAL A 253 1.55 5.35 -1.49
CA VAL A 253 2.00 6.57 -2.15
C VAL A 253 3.51 6.57 -2.35
N ASP A 254 4.02 7.44 -3.23
CA ASP A 254 5.46 7.66 -3.28
C ASP A 254 5.95 8.35 -2.00
N HIS A 255 7.13 7.94 -1.49
CA HIS A 255 7.70 8.52 -0.25
C HIS A 255 7.86 10.04 -0.30
N SER A 256 8.07 10.62 -1.49
CA SER A 256 8.18 12.07 -1.68
C SER A 256 6.87 12.82 -1.46
N GLN A 257 5.74 12.11 -1.39
CA GLN A 257 4.40 12.68 -1.29
C GLN A 257 3.79 12.57 0.11
N ILE A 258 4.48 11.95 1.06
CA ILE A 258 3.96 11.73 2.42
C ILE A 258 3.55 13.04 3.11
N VAL A 259 4.33 14.11 2.96
CA VAL A 259 4.01 15.41 3.57
C VAL A 259 2.72 15.99 2.98
N GLN A 260 2.55 15.93 1.67
CA GLN A 260 1.36 16.45 1.00
C GLN A 260 0.11 15.65 1.39
N LEU A 261 0.20 14.32 1.43
CA LEU A 261 -0.89 13.45 1.85
C LEU A 261 -1.31 13.74 3.30
N GLU A 262 -0.35 13.85 4.21
CA GLU A 262 -0.69 14.07 5.62
C GLU A 262 -1.17 15.50 5.90
N CYS A 263 -0.71 16.52 5.18
CA CYS A 263 -1.32 17.85 5.22
C CYS A 263 -2.80 17.80 4.80
N LEU A 264 -3.13 17.01 3.79
CA LEU A 264 -4.51 16.83 3.34
C LEU A 264 -5.35 16.12 4.41
N ARG A 265 -4.89 14.97 4.92
CA ARG A 265 -5.58 14.19 5.97
C ARG A 265 -5.78 14.99 7.25
N SER A 266 -4.79 15.77 7.63
CA SER A 266 -4.84 16.66 8.81
C SER A 266 -5.76 17.87 8.64
N GLY A 267 -6.38 18.06 7.47
CA GLY A 267 -7.27 19.19 7.18
C GLY A 267 -6.54 20.53 7.00
N ILE A 268 -5.21 20.49 6.80
CA ILE A 268 -4.41 21.71 6.60
C ILE A 268 -4.43 22.09 5.10
N TRP A 269 -3.59 21.44 4.31
CA TRP A 269 -3.40 21.76 2.90
C TRP A 269 -2.73 20.61 2.17
N GLY A 270 -3.48 19.83 1.41
CA GLY A 270 -2.92 18.87 0.47
C GLY A 270 -2.80 19.44 -0.93
N THR A 271 -3.89 20.05 -1.42
CA THR A 271 -3.98 20.77 -2.68
C THR A 271 -4.77 22.06 -2.49
N HIS A 272 -4.61 23.03 -3.40
CA HIS A 272 -5.32 24.31 -3.29
C HIS A 272 -6.86 24.16 -3.29
N ASP A 273 -7.36 23.09 -3.90
CA ASP A 273 -8.80 22.80 -3.99
C ASP A 273 -9.37 22.24 -2.70
N LEU A 274 -8.53 21.66 -1.86
CA LEU A 274 -8.92 20.92 -0.66
C LEU A 274 -8.50 21.60 0.64
N PHE A 275 -7.92 22.80 0.57
CA PHE A 275 -7.51 23.54 1.74
C PHE A 275 -8.66 23.69 2.75
N GLY A 276 -8.49 23.14 3.96
CA GLY A 276 -9.45 23.20 5.04
C GLY A 276 -10.81 22.50 4.78
N ARG A 277 -10.92 21.69 3.72
CA ARG A 277 -12.19 21.02 3.37
C ARG A 277 -12.32 19.61 3.95
N VAL A 278 -11.20 18.98 4.28
CA VAL A 278 -11.21 17.66 4.92
C VAL A 278 -11.38 17.89 6.43
N GLN A 279 -12.55 17.57 6.95
CA GLN A 279 -12.89 17.76 8.37
C GLN A 279 -13.38 16.43 8.93
N THR A 280 -12.97 16.11 10.17
CA THR A 280 -13.51 15.00 10.95
C THR A 280 -14.53 15.50 11.96
N TYR A 281 -15.42 14.63 12.37
CA TYR A 281 -16.40 14.89 13.40
C TYR A 281 -16.42 13.71 14.39
N ASP A 282 -15.82 13.94 15.55
CA ASP A 282 -15.85 13.00 16.68
C ASP A 282 -16.98 13.44 17.59
N GLY A 283 -18.12 12.77 17.48
CA GLY A 283 -19.38 13.12 18.14
C GLY A 283 -19.41 12.96 19.67
#